data_76bdacbfcf70b838d55a87b5d6ccc2d7
#
_entry.id   76bdacbfcf70b838d55a87b5d6ccc2d7
#
_cell.length_a   1.000
_cell.length_b   1.000
_cell.length_c   1.000
_cell.angle_alpha   90.00
_cell.angle_beta   90.00
_cell.angle_gamma   90.00
#
_symmetry.space_group_name_H-M   'P 1'
#
loop_
_entity.id
_entity.type
_entity.pdbx_description
1 polymer ?
#
loop_
_entity_poly.entity_id
_entity_poly.type
_entity_poly.pdbx_seq_one_letter_code
_entity_poly.pdbx_strand_id
1 'polypeptide(L)'
;MLWAGAALVPLLLFTFAGNIIFPYALPAIPASALLLAALVGGDERVLPRLAGVAIATIFAVTVAAFAASPYMETHSQRAVVRAALGRAQAPDAPVYYWQSRFFSADYYGGGRVRTVQDASALARELAARRDFTLVVPERRRASLPEDIAEHLQAVGTVDSMELLAPQYPAEQGSP
;
A
#
# COMPACT_ATOMS: atom_id res chain seq x y z
N MET A 1 6.22 36.96 13.70
CA MET A 1 4.97 36.59 12.99
C MET A 1 5.19 35.74 11.74
N LEU A 2 6.21 35.99 10.91
CA LEU A 2 6.48 35.25 9.67
C LEU A 2 6.66 33.73 9.91
N TRP A 3 7.48 33.34 10.89
CA TRP A 3 7.77 31.94 11.21
C TRP A 3 6.55 31.17 11.75
N ALA A 4 5.69 31.86 12.51
CA ALA A 4 4.43 31.27 12.98
C ALA A 4 3.49 30.95 11.82
N GLY A 5 3.36 31.87 10.86
CA GLY A 5 2.60 31.62 9.64
C GLY A 5 3.18 30.46 8.83
N ALA A 6 4.48 30.46 8.60
CA ALA A 6 5.16 29.40 7.84
C ALA A 6 5.04 28.01 8.49
N ALA A 7 4.98 27.93 9.83
CA ALA A 7 4.78 26.67 10.55
C ALA A 7 3.31 26.20 10.54
N LEU A 8 2.35 27.12 10.74
CA LEU A 8 0.94 26.80 10.94
C LEU A 8 0.17 26.62 9.63
N VAL A 9 0.49 27.41 8.58
CA VAL A 9 -0.26 27.38 7.32
C VAL A 9 -0.23 25.99 6.65
N PRO A 10 0.91 25.31 6.50
CA PRO A 10 0.92 23.96 5.95
C PRO A 10 0.09 22.98 6.79
N LEU A 11 0.22 23.03 8.12
CA LEU A 11 -0.52 22.12 9.01
C LEU A 11 -2.03 22.34 8.90
N LEU A 12 -2.49 23.61 8.92
CA LEU A 12 -3.90 23.94 8.76
C LEU A 12 -4.42 23.52 7.37
N LEU A 13 -3.69 23.84 6.32
CA LEU A 13 -4.09 23.54 4.94
C LEU A 13 -4.26 22.03 4.75
N PHE A 14 -3.33 21.22 5.25
CA PHE A 14 -3.40 19.78 5.12
C PHE A 14 -4.37 19.11 6.11
N THR A 15 -4.71 19.76 7.24
CA THR A 15 -5.76 19.27 8.14
C THR A 15 -7.15 19.28 7.48
N PHE A 16 -7.40 20.22 6.57
CA PHE A 16 -8.64 20.27 5.79
C PHE A 16 -8.59 19.43 4.51
N ALA A 17 -7.43 18.97 4.11
CA ALA A 17 -7.31 18.05 2.97
C ALA A 17 -7.67 16.64 3.43
N GLY A 18 -8.71 16.05 2.85
CA GLY A 18 -9.24 14.73 3.22
C GLY A 18 -8.29 13.55 3.02
N ASN A 19 -7.03 13.79 2.62
CA ASN A 19 -6.01 12.77 2.38
C ASN A 19 -4.66 13.26 2.91
N ILE A 20 -4.43 13.07 4.22
CA ILE A 20 -3.20 13.49 4.89
C ILE A 20 -2.15 12.38 4.74
N ILE A 21 -1.14 12.62 3.93
CA ILE A 21 0.07 11.79 3.89
C ILE A 21 1.14 12.49 4.72
N PHE A 22 1.74 11.78 5.69
CA PHE A 22 2.78 12.30 6.58
C PHE A 22 3.86 13.19 5.91
N PRO A 23 4.35 12.91 4.68
CA PRO A 23 5.29 13.78 3.97
C PRO A 23 4.81 15.23 3.77
N TYR A 24 3.51 15.49 3.78
CA TYR A 24 2.99 16.86 3.62
C TYR A 24 3.24 17.76 4.85
N ALA A 25 3.55 17.18 6.01
CA ALA A 25 3.95 17.93 7.21
C ALA A 25 5.44 18.33 7.19
N LEU A 26 6.27 17.71 6.34
CA LEU A 26 7.73 17.97 6.30
C LEU A 26 8.09 19.45 6.09
N PRO A 27 7.41 20.25 5.23
CA PRO A 27 7.72 21.67 5.07
C PRO A 27 7.54 22.51 6.34
N ALA A 28 6.66 22.06 7.25
CA ALA A 28 6.44 22.77 8.52
C ALA A 28 7.58 22.56 9.53
N ILE A 29 8.38 21.52 9.41
CA ILE A 29 9.44 21.18 10.38
C ILE A 29 10.52 22.25 10.48
N PRO A 30 11.14 22.74 9.40
CA PRO A 30 12.16 23.79 9.49
C PRO A 30 11.60 25.10 10.06
N ALA A 31 10.39 25.47 9.63
CA ALA A 31 9.71 26.68 10.10
C ALA A 31 9.38 26.59 11.60
N SER A 32 8.92 25.42 12.07
CA SER A 32 8.66 25.18 13.50
C SER A 32 9.93 25.23 14.32
N ALA A 33 11.04 24.68 13.81
CA ALA A 33 12.34 24.75 14.49
C ALA A 33 12.84 26.19 14.64
N LEU A 34 12.72 27.01 13.59
CA LEU A 34 13.08 28.43 13.64
C LEU A 34 12.16 29.25 14.56
N LEU A 35 10.87 28.95 14.56
CA LEU A 35 9.93 29.57 15.48
C LEU A 35 10.30 29.24 16.92
N LEU A 36 10.59 28.00 17.22
CA LEU A 36 10.98 27.55 18.55
C LEU A 36 12.28 28.22 19.01
N ALA A 37 13.30 28.29 18.14
CA ALA A 37 14.55 28.98 18.40
C ALA A 37 14.32 30.49 18.69
N ALA A 38 13.42 31.15 17.95
CA ALA A 38 13.08 32.55 18.18
C ALA A 38 12.32 32.77 19.49
N LEU A 39 11.46 31.84 19.90
CA LEU A 39 10.71 31.93 21.16
C LEU A 39 11.58 31.72 22.41
N VAL A 40 12.61 30.87 22.28
CA VAL A 40 13.56 30.58 23.37
C VAL A 40 14.52 31.76 23.62
N GLY A 41 14.62 32.69 22.65
CA GLY A 41 15.38 33.95 22.85
C GLY A 41 16.87 33.78 23.06
N GLY A 42 17.46 32.66 22.67
CA GLY A 42 18.90 32.42 22.78
C GLY A 42 19.40 32.11 24.21
N ASP A 43 18.51 31.71 25.13
CA ASP A 43 18.93 31.26 26.46
C ASP A 43 19.79 29.99 26.32
N GLU A 44 21.08 30.14 26.57
CA GLU A 44 22.09 29.10 26.46
C GLU A 44 21.80 27.85 27.31
N ARG A 45 20.95 27.96 28.34
CA ARG A 45 20.56 26.85 29.21
C ARG A 45 19.36 26.05 28.66
N VAL A 46 18.49 26.69 27.89
CA VAL A 46 17.27 26.10 27.38
C VAL A 46 17.54 25.37 26.06
N LEU A 47 18.41 25.92 25.22
CA LEU A 47 18.74 25.37 23.91
C LEU A 47 19.22 23.90 23.96
N PRO A 48 20.21 23.52 24.82
CA PRO A 48 20.66 22.13 24.88
C PRO A 48 19.60 21.17 25.43
N ARG A 49 18.71 21.65 26.31
CA ARG A 49 17.61 20.84 26.82
C ARG A 49 16.59 20.54 25.71
N LEU A 50 16.22 21.55 24.93
CA LEU A 50 15.32 21.37 23.78
C LEU A 50 15.94 20.48 22.71
N ALA A 51 17.23 20.63 22.43
CA ALA A 51 17.95 19.75 21.53
C ALA A 51 17.94 18.29 22.03
N GLY A 52 18.16 18.09 23.34
CA GLY A 52 18.08 16.76 23.95
C GLY A 52 16.68 16.13 23.82
N VAL A 53 15.62 16.90 24.07
CA VAL A 53 14.23 16.44 23.91
C VAL A 53 13.94 16.11 22.45
N ALA A 54 14.38 16.96 21.49
CA ALA A 54 14.18 16.72 20.07
C ALA A 54 14.87 15.44 19.61
N ILE A 55 16.14 15.22 20.00
CA ILE A 55 16.89 14.00 19.69
C ILE A 55 16.20 12.78 20.29
N ALA A 56 15.81 12.83 21.56
CA ALA A 56 15.11 11.73 22.23
C ALA A 56 13.79 11.40 21.53
N THR A 57 13.03 12.43 21.10
CA THR A 57 11.77 12.24 20.37
C THR A 57 12.01 11.60 19.01
N ILE A 58 13.00 12.07 18.24
CA ILE A 58 13.35 11.48 16.94
C ILE A 58 13.76 10.02 17.13
N PHE A 59 14.59 9.74 18.13
CA PHE A 59 15.02 8.38 18.43
C PHE A 59 13.82 7.49 18.80
N ALA A 60 12.93 7.94 19.68
CA ALA A 60 11.74 7.21 20.09
C ALA A 60 10.81 6.92 18.90
N VAL A 61 10.57 7.92 18.04
CA VAL A 61 9.77 7.76 16.82
C VAL A 61 10.43 6.76 15.85
N THR A 62 11.74 6.83 15.69
CA THR A 62 12.48 5.89 14.83
C THR A 62 12.38 4.46 15.36
N VAL A 63 12.58 4.26 16.67
CA VAL A 63 12.42 2.93 17.29
C VAL A 63 10.99 2.43 17.15
N ALA A 64 10.00 3.28 17.40
CA ALA A 64 8.58 2.92 17.22
C ALA A 64 8.25 2.54 15.76
N ALA A 65 8.78 3.29 14.79
CA ALA A 65 8.61 2.98 13.36
C ALA A 65 9.26 1.64 13.00
N PHE A 66 10.46 1.35 13.52
CA PHE A 66 11.12 0.07 13.34
C PHE A 66 10.33 -1.08 13.99
N ALA A 67 9.82 -0.89 15.20
CA ALA A 67 9.00 -1.88 15.89
C ALA A 67 7.65 -2.13 15.17
N ALA A 68 7.10 -1.10 14.51
CA ALA A 68 5.89 -1.20 13.71
C ALA A 68 6.13 -1.76 12.28
N SER A 69 7.37 -1.95 11.87
CA SER A 69 7.70 -2.40 10.51
C SER A 69 7.07 -3.75 10.13
N PRO A 70 7.02 -4.77 11.01
CA PRO A 70 6.30 -6.01 10.70
C PRO A 70 4.80 -5.79 10.44
N TYR A 71 4.17 -4.89 11.22
CA TYR A 71 2.77 -4.51 11.00
C TYR A 71 2.57 -3.81 9.64
N MET A 72 3.49 -2.95 9.24
CA MET A 72 3.47 -2.30 7.93
C MET A 72 3.66 -3.30 6.78
N GLU A 73 4.49 -4.33 6.97
CA GLU A 73 4.69 -5.39 5.97
C GLU A 73 3.43 -6.25 5.77
N THR A 74 2.70 -6.59 6.83
CA THR A 74 1.44 -7.34 6.73
C THR A 74 0.32 -6.56 6.03
N HIS A 75 0.41 -5.22 6.00
CA HIS A 75 -0.53 -4.37 5.27
C HIS A 75 -0.06 -4.02 3.85
N SER A 76 1.14 -4.44 3.49
CA SER A 76 1.73 -4.27 2.17
C SER A 76 1.31 -5.43 1.26
N GLN A 77 0.93 -5.15 0.02
CA GLN A 77 0.61 -6.19 -0.96
C GLN A 77 1.86 -6.91 -1.53
N ARG A 78 3.05 -6.67 -0.96
CA ARG A 78 4.31 -7.26 -1.43
C ARG A 78 4.29 -8.79 -1.44
N ALA A 79 3.82 -9.40 -0.35
CA ALA A 79 3.75 -10.86 -0.21
C ALA A 79 2.74 -11.45 -1.21
N VAL A 80 1.57 -10.83 -1.31
CA VAL A 80 0.48 -11.23 -2.22
C VAL A 80 0.94 -11.17 -3.68
N VAL A 81 1.50 -10.03 -4.10
CA VAL A 81 1.98 -9.84 -5.47
C VAL A 81 3.11 -10.81 -5.80
N ARG A 82 4.06 -11.00 -4.88
CA ARG A 82 5.15 -11.97 -5.08
C ARG A 82 4.63 -13.39 -5.23
N ALA A 83 3.67 -13.80 -4.40
CA ALA A 83 3.05 -15.11 -4.48
C ALA A 83 2.25 -15.29 -5.78
N ALA A 84 1.51 -14.27 -6.23
CA ALA A 84 0.77 -14.29 -7.47
C ALA A 84 1.70 -14.38 -8.69
N LEU A 85 2.74 -13.56 -8.73
CA LEU A 85 3.73 -13.56 -9.82
C LEU A 85 4.59 -14.82 -9.85
N GLY A 86 4.88 -15.42 -8.69
CA GLY A 86 5.63 -16.68 -8.60
C GLY A 86 4.88 -17.90 -9.13
N ARG A 87 3.56 -17.81 -9.32
CA ARG A 87 2.72 -18.85 -9.90
C ARG A 87 2.49 -18.68 -11.39
N ALA A 88 2.76 -17.50 -11.92
CA ALA A 88 2.61 -17.22 -13.33
C ALA A 88 3.53 -18.12 -14.17
N GLN A 89 2.99 -18.76 -15.18
CA GLN A 89 3.76 -19.58 -16.12
C GLN A 89 4.46 -18.71 -17.16
N ALA A 90 3.85 -17.58 -17.53
CA ALA A 90 4.46 -16.62 -18.44
C ALA A 90 5.04 -15.41 -17.67
N PRO A 91 6.20 -14.87 -18.09
CA PRO A 91 6.86 -13.75 -17.43
C PRO A 91 6.05 -12.45 -17.47
N ASP A 92 5.11 -12.34 -18.42
CA ASP A 92 4.22 -11.19 -18.62
C ASP A 92 2.79 -11.44 -18.13
N ALA A 93 2.52 -12.58 -17.47
CA ALA A 93 1.20 -12.92 -16.97
C ALA A 93 0.67 -11.82 -16.02
N PRO A 94 -0.54 -11.32 -16.26
CA PRO A 94 -1.12 -10.26 -15.43
C PRO A 94 -1.64 -10.81 -14.10
N VAL A 95 -1.64 -9.94 -13.10
CA VAL A 95 -2.29 -10.16 -11.81
C VAL A 95 -3.48 -9.22 -11.72
N TYR A 96 -4.68 -9.77 -11.63
CA TYR A 96 -5.91 -9.00 -11.51
C TYR A 96 -6.34 -8.90 -10.05
N TYR A 97 -6.73 -7.71 -9.61
CA TYR A 97 -7.35 -7.48 -8.29
C TYR A 97 -8.83 -7.22 -8.47
N TRP A 98 -9.65 -8.02 -7.80
CA TRP A 98 -11.11 -7.88 -7.85
C TRP A 98 -11.57 -6.72 -6.99
N GLN A 99 -12.18 -5.71 -7.62
CA GLN A 99 -12.82 -4.54 -7.00
C GLN A 99 -11.98 -3.84 -5.91
N SER A 100 -10.67 -4.05 -5.89
CA SER A 100 -9.78 -3.47 -4.89
C SER A 100 -8.52 -2.96 -5.56
N ARG A 101 -8.19 -1.70 -5.31
CA ARG A 101 -6.96 -1.11 -5.78
C ARG A 101 -6.02 -0.89 -4.61
N PHE A 102 -4.82 -1.38 -4.74
CA PHE A 102 -3.75 -1.20 -3.77
C PHE A 102 -2.54 -0.60 -4.47
N PHE A 103 -2.16 0.62 -4.09
CA PHE A 103 -0.99 1.30 -4.68
C PHE A 103 0.30 0.51 -4.48
N SER A 104 0.42 -0.20 -3.34
CA SER A 104 1.56 -1.10 -3.11
C SER A 104 1.56 -2.28 -4.08
N ALA A 105 0.41 -2.79 -4.50
CA ALA A 105 0.33 -3.84 -5.51
C ALA A 105 0.77 -3.31 -6.89
N ASP A 106 0.33 -2.12 -7.27
CA ASP A 106 0.77 -1.47 -8.52
C ASP A 106 2.30 -1.32 -8.53
N TYR A 107 2.89 -0.87 -7.41
CA TYR A 107 4.33 -0.69 -7.27
C TYR A 107 5.12 -2.01 -7.37
N TYR A 108 4.74 -3.03 -6.58
CA TYR A 108 5.44 -4.31 -6.58
C TYR A 108 5.15 -5.18 -7.81
N GLY A 109 4.06 -4.92 -8.50
CA GLY A 109 3.65 -5.64 -9.69
C GLY A 109 4.40 -5.28 -10.96
N GLY A 110 5.18 -4.19 -10.96
CA GLY A 110 5.98 -3.78 -12.13
C GLY A 110 5.15 -3.59 -13.40
N GLY A 111 3.94 -3.03 -13.29
CA GLY A 111 3.02 -2.80 -14.41
C GLY A 111 2.17 -4.01 -14.81
N ARG A 112 2.32 -5.16 -14.14
CA ARG A 112 1.52 -6.38 -14.40
C ARG A 112 0.24 -6.46 -13.57
N VAL A 113 0.10 -5.63 -12.54
CA VAL A 113 -1.10 -5.57 -11.71
C VAL A 113 -2.15 -4.70 -12.39
N ARG A 114 -3.38 -5.20 -12.44
CA ARG A 114 -4.54 -4.50 -12.98
C ARG A 114 -5.72 -4.66 -12.03
N THR A 115 -6.48 -3.59 -11.83
CA THR A 115 -7.71 -3.66 -11.05
C THR A 115 -8.91 -3.81 -11.97
N VAL A 116 -9.77 -4.78 -11.68
CA VAL A 116 -11.01 -5.02 -12.41
C VAL A 116 -12.18 -4.71 -11.48
N GLN A 117 -13.09 -3.84 -11.93
CA GLN A 117 -14.18 -3.31 -11.09
C GLN A 117 -15.52 -4.03 -11.33
N ASP A 118 -15.73 -4.57 -12.52
CA ASP A 118 -16.97 -5.19 -12.91
C ASP A 118 -16.79 -6.58 -13.55
N ALA A 119 -17.83 -7.38 -13.51
CA ALA A 119 -17.83 -8.76 -14.00
C ALA A 119 -17.59 -8.84 -15.51
N SER A 120 -18.14 -7.91 -16.28
CA SER A 120 -18.02 -7.95 -17.74
C SER A 120 -16.58 -7.63 -18.20
N ALA A 121 -15.90 -6.74 -17.49
CA ALA A 121 -14.48 -6.47 -17.72
C ALA A 121 -13.64 -7.69 -17.35
N LEU A 122 -13.93 -8.33 -16.21
CA LEU A 122 -13.23 -9.54 -15.78
C LEU A 122 -13.42 -10.67 -16.81
N ALA A 123 -14.65 -10.94 -17.21
CA ALA A 123 -14.96 -11.98 -18.20
C ALA A 123 -14.21 -11.76 -19.52
N ARG A 124 -14.13 -10.53 -20.01
CA ARG A 124 -13.37 -10.21 -21.24
C ARG A 124 -11.87 -10.48 -21.09
N GLU A 125 -11.30 -10.09 -19.95
CA GLU A 125 -9.87 -10.32 -19.68
C GLU A 125 -9.56 -11.82 -19.53
N LEU A 126 -10.46 -12.57 -18.87
CA LEU A 126 -10.34 -14.02 -18.71
C LEU A 126 -10.48 -14.76 -20.06
N ALA A 127 -11.38 -14.31 -20.92
CA ALA A 127 -11.53 -14.89 -22.27
C ALA A 127 -10.32 -14.61 -23.17
N ALA A 128 -9.65 -13.47 -22.96
CA ALA A 128 -8.50 -13.07 -23.77
C ALA A 128 -7.18 -13.76 -23.35
N ARG A 129 -7.08 -14.24 -22.11
CA ARG A 129 -5.83 -14.79 -21.56
C ARG A 129 -6.06 -16.06 -20.77
N ARG A 130 -5.18 -17.02 -20.99
CA ARG A 130 -5.20 -18.31 -20.26
C ARG A 130 -4.34 -18.29 -19.00
N ASP A 131 -3.23 -17.56 -19.00
CA ASP A 131 -2.34 -17.44 -17.85
C ASP A 131 -2.53 -16.10 -17.13
N PHE A 132 -3.09 -16.14 -15.93
CA PHE A 132 -3.27 -15.01 -15.04
C PHE A 132 -3.50 -15.49 -13.59
N THR A 133 -3.34 -14.58 -12.65
CA THR A 133 -3.77 -14.79 -11.25
C THR A 133 -4.79 -13.72 -10.87
N LEU A 134 -5.94 -14.13 -10.35
CA LEU A 134 -6.95 -13.24 -9.78
C LEU A 134 -6.79 -13.21 -8.27
N VAL A 135 -6.60 -12.02 -7.72
CA VAL A 135 -6.51 -11.77 -6.28
C VAL A 135 -7.84 -11.21 -5.79
N VAL A 136 -8.46 -11.93 -4.86
CA VAL A 136 -9.78 -11.59 -4.31
C VAL A 136 -9.65 -11.42 -2.80
N PRO A 137 -9.96 -10.23 -2.23
CA PRO A 137 -10.07 -10.11 -0.78
C PRO A 137 -11.14 -11.06 -0.25
N GLU A 138 -10.89 -11.81 0.82
CA GLU A 138 -11.84 -12.76 1.41
C GLU A 138 -13.22 -12.14 1.63
N ARG A 139 -13.26 -10.91 2.16
CA ARG A 139 -14.51 -10.14 2.38
C ARG A 139 -15.29 -9.84 1.09
N ARG A 140 -14.67 -9.95 -0.08
CA ARG A 140 -15.28 -9.71 -1.39
C ARG A 140 -15.48 -10.99 -2.20
N ARG A 141 -15.17 -12.13 -1.63
CA ARG A 141 -15.34 -13.42 -2.32
C ARG A 141 -16.80 -13.64 -2.76
N ALA A 142 -17.76 -13.27 -1.92
CA ALA A 142 -19.18 -13.36 -2.22
C ALA A 142 -19.67 -12.40 -3.32
N SER A 143 -18.88 -11.39 -3.68
CA SER A 143 -19.21 -10.47 -4.78
C SER A 143 -18.67 -10.92 -6.14
N LEU A 144 -17.91 -12.00 -6.17
CA LEU A 144 -17.44 -12.59 -7.43
C LEU A 144 -18.58 -13.37 -8.07
N PRO A 145 -18.95 -13.11 -9.33
CA PRO A 145 -20.00 -13.82 -10.04
C PRO A 145 -19.75 -15.33 -10.07
N GLU A 146 -20.79 -16.12 -9.86
CA GLU A 146 -20.70 -17.58 -9.81
C GLU A 146 -20.21 -18.18 -11.13
N ASP A 147 -20.68 -17.66 -12.25
CA ASP A 147 -20.28 -18.06 -13.59
C ASP A 147 -18.77 -17.90 -13.84
N ILE A 148 -18.15 -16.89 -13.23
CA ILE A 148 -16.70 -16.68 -13.27
C ILE A 148 -16.00 -17.58 -12.24
N ALA A 149 -16.56 -17.67 -11.03
CA ALA A 149 -15.97 -18.43 -9.93
C ALA A 149 -15.84 -19.93 -10.25
N GLU A 150 -16.79 -20.51 -11.00
CA GLU A 150 -16.78 -21.90 -11.43
C GLU A 150 -15.60 -22.25 -12.34
N HIS A 151 -15.06 -21.27 -13.07
CA HIS A 151 -13.92 -21.45 -13.98
C HIS A 151 -12.57 -21.17 -13.30
N LEU A 152 -12.56 -20.89 -12.00
CA LEU A 152 -11.39 -20.54 -11.22
C LEU A 152 -11.18 -21.52 -10.07
N GLN A 153 -9.94 -21.89 -9.82
CA GLN A 153 -9.54 -22.68 -8.66
C GLN A 153 -8.74 -21.85 -7.69
N ALA A 154 -8.95 -22.06 -6.38
CA ALA A 154 -8.13 -21.47 -5.35
C ALA A 154 -6.74 -22.12 -5.34
N VAL A 155 -5.71 -21.31 -5.56
CA VAL A 155 -4.32 -21.77 -5.59
C VAL A 155 -3.55 -21.36 -4.33
N GLY A 156 -4.18 -20.61 -3.43
CA GLY A 156 -3.66 -20.27 -2.12
C GLY A 156 -4.27 -19.01 -1.54
N THR A 157 -3.92 -18.75 -0.28
CA THR A 157 -4.33 -17.55 0.46
C THR A 157 -3.09 -16.89 1.05
N VAL A 158 -2.99 -15.57 0.96
CA VAL A 158 -1.92 -14.75 1.54
C VAL A 158 -2.54 -13.48 2.10
N ASP A 159 -2.33 -13.18 3.39
CA ASP A 159 -2.79 -11.96 4.06
C ASP A 159 -4.28 -11.62 3.80
N SER A 160 -5.18 -12.61 4.00
CA SER A 160 -6.62 -12.48 3.74
C SER A 160 -6.99 -12.15 2.28
N MET A 161 -6.09 -12.47 1.36
CA MET A 161 -6.28 -12.41 -0.08
C MET A 161 -6.27 -13.83 -0.63
N GLU A 162 -7.34 -14.22 -1.29
CA GLU A 162 -7.41 -15.48 -2.00
C GLU A 162 -6.80 -15.31 -3.40
N LEU A 163 -5.94 -16.24 -3.76
CA LEU A 163 -5.33 -16.31 -5.09
C LEU A 163 -6.07 -17.36 -5.90
N LEU A 164 -6.65 -16.95 -7.01
CA LEU A 164 -7.40 -17.81 -7.93
C LEU A 164 -6.66 -17.87 -9.26
N ALA A 165 -6.65 -19.05 -9.86
CA ALA A 165 -6.12 -19.27 -11.21
C ALA A 165 -7.16 -20.00 -12.06
N PRO A 166 -7.09 -19.90 -13.40
CA PRO A 166 -7.98 -20.64 -14.28
C PRO A 166 -7.90 -22.14 -14.00
N GLN A 167 -9.06 -22.80 -13.99
CA GLN A 167 -9.11 -24.24 -14.07
C GLN A 167 -8.81 -24.64 -15.53
N TYR A 168 -7.62 -25.19 -15.77
CA TYR A 168 -7.39 -25.88 -17.03
C TYR A 168 -8.02 -27.27 -16.91
N PRO A 169 -8.88 -27.68 -17.88
CA PRO A 169 -9.16 -29.10 -18.01
C PRO A 169 -7.80 -29.78 -18.18
N ALA A 170 -7.52 -30.75 -17.31
CA ALA A 170 -6.33 -31.56 -17.43
C ALA A 170 -6.23 -31.97 -18.90
N GLU A 171 -5.16 -31.56 -19.61
CA GLU A 171 -4.89 -32.06 -20.95
C GLU A 171 -4.95 -33.58 -20.84
N GLN A 172 -6.01 -34.13 -21.42
CA GLN A 172 -6.10 -35.57 -21.61
C GLN A 172 -4.82 -35.95 -22.35
N GLY A 173 -3.94 -36.64 -21.61
CA GLY A 173 -2.63 -37.00 -22.07
C GLY A 173 -2.73 -37.51 -23.50
N SER A 174 -1.99 -36.84 -24.36
CA SER A 174 -1.72 -37.42 -25.70
C SER A 174 -0.99 -38.74 -25.51
N PRO A 175 -1.45 -39.76 -26.16
CA PRO A 175 -0.82 -41.07 -26.14
C PRO A 175 0.59 -41.06 -26.74
#